data_0b9345321b50a5fb6ae03110d8689123
#
_entry.id   0b9345321b50a5fb6ae03110d8689123
#
_cell.length_a   1.000
_cell.length_b   1.000
_cell.length_c   1.000
_cell.angle_alpha   90.00
_cell.angle_beta   90.00
_cell.angle_gamma   90.00
#
_symmetry.space_group_name_H-M   'P 1'
#
loop_
_entity.id
_entity.type
_entity.pdbx_description
1 polymer ?
#
loop_
_entity_poly.entity_id
_entity_poly.type
_entity_poly.pdbx_seq_one_letter_code
_entity_poly.pdbx_strand_id
1 'polypeptide(L)'
;MELSIDTSSNITGVALSHKGEILASLTWQTTRNHTTELLPNLVYLLQQARLEPGSIEAIIVAKGPGSFNGLRVGISTAKGLASASNIPLLGINTLEAEAYPFAFTGLPLRPIHKAGRQEIATALYRKKDNEWQCLEAQNLTTVKNLCRRIKQKTLFCGEIPADIISEIQQNPGKQAIIAQGNSLSRVNSLAILGWQKLSRGEQDDPVTLQPLYLRPPHITRPRDRTPPFITPRGTKKLGNGNSQIR
;
A
#
# COMPACT_ATOMS: atom_id res chain seq x y z
N MET A 1 -14.85 -16.26 -10.20
CA MET A 1 -14.03 -16.16 -8.96
C MET A 1 -13.15 -14.93 -9.03
N GLU A 2 -13.04 -14.16 -7.94
CA GLU A 2 -12.15 -12.99 -7.87
C GLU A 2 -10.96 -13.31 -6.95
N LEU A 3 -9.77 -12.85 -7.35
CA LEU A 3 -8.56 -12.84 -6.54
C LEU A 3 -8.24 -11.42 -6.10
N SER A 4 -8.17 -11.20 -4.79
CA SER A 4 -7.77 -9.92 -4.21
C SER A 4 -6.35 -9.97 -3.66
N ILE A 5 -5.57 -8.91 -3.89
CA ILE A 5 -4.17 -8.79 -3.50
C ILE A 5 -3.96 -7.48 -2.74
N ASP A 6 -3.42 -7.56 -1.54
CA ASP A 6 -3.01 -6.41 -0.75
C ASP A 6 -1.55 -6.54 -0.28
N THR A 7 -0.71 -5.66 -0.77
CA THR A 7 0.70 -5.52 -0.39
C THR A 7 1.02 -4.08 0.03
N SER A 8 -0.01 -3.32 0.40
CA SER A 8 0.11 -1.88 0.66
C SER A 8 0.81 -1.55 1.98
N SER A 9 0.98 -2.50 2.88
CA SER A 9 1.68 -2.34 4.16
C SER A 9 2.49 -3.59 4.53
N ASN A 10 3.05 -3.62 5.74
CA ASN A 10 3.71 -4.82 6.28
C ASN A 10 2.72 -5.96 6.56
N ILE A 11 1.43 -5.66 6.65
CA ILE A 11 0.38 -6.68 6.70
C ILE A 11 -0.08 -6.92 5.27
N THR A 12 0.36 -8.03 4.72
CA THR A 12 0.07 -8.47 3.36
C THR A 12 -1.07 -9.48 3.38
N GLY A 13 -1.90 -9.47 2.34
CA GLY A 13 -3.01 -10.42 2.25
C GLY A 13 -3.37 -10.78 0.81
N VAL A 14 -3.93 -11.98 0.68
CA VAL A 14 -4.61 -12.46 -0.54
C VAL A 14 -5.95 -13.05 -0.14
N ALA A 15 -6.97 -12.88 -0.99
CA ALA A 15 -8.30 -13.45 -0.75
C ALA A 15 -8.89 -13.95 -2.05
N LEU A 16 -9.65 -15.04 -1.94
CA LEU A 16 -10.49 -15.59 -2.98
C LEU A 16 -11.95 -15.31 -2.62
N SER A 17 -12.71 -14.79 -3.57
CA SER A 17 -14.11 -14.48 -3.40
C SER A 17 -14.95 -14.94 -4.61
N HIS A 18 -16.23 -15.09 -4.38
CA HIS A 18 -17.21 -15.28 -5.43
C HIS A 18 -18.33 -14.26 -5.25
N LYS A 19 -18.46 -13.36 -6.23
CA LYS A 19 -19.42 -12.23 -6.16
C LYS A 19 -19.27 -11.39 -4.89
N GLY A 20 -18.02 -11.19 -4.45
CA GLY A 20 -17.68 -10.44 -3.24
C GLY A 20 -17.84 -11.22 -1.92
N GLU A 21 -18.37 -12.43 -1.95
CA GLU A 21 -18.41 -13.32 -0.78
C GLU A 21 -17.04 -14.00 -0.62
N ILE A 22 -16.45 -13.86 0.59
CA ILE A 22 -15.10 -14.38 0.86
C ILE A 22 -15.17 -15.90 1.05
N LEU A 23 -14.45 -16.64 0.22
CA LEU A 23 -14.32 -18.09 0.31
C LEU A 23 -13.10 -18.50 1.12
N ALA A 24 -11.99 -17.81 0.89
CA ALA A 24 -10.75 -18.04 1.63
C ALA A 24 -9.92 -16.75 1.64
N SER A 25 -9.21 -16.52 2.73
CA SER A 25 -8.24 -15.43 2.79
C SER A 25 -7.02 -15.83 3.61
N LEU A 26 -5.87 -15.32 3.24
CA LEU A 26 -4.61 -15.49 3.93
C LEU A 26 -3.99 -14.12 4.18
N THR A 27 -3.66 -13.84 5.44
CA THR A 27 -3.01 -12.60 5.83
C THR A 27 -1.78 -12.92 6.66
N TRP A 28 -0.67 -12.24 6.37
CA TRP A 28 0.59 -12.44 7.08
C TRP A 28 1.35 -11.13 7.26
N GLN A 29 2.24 -11.11 8.22
CA GLN A 29 3.16 -9.99 8.42
C GLN A 29 4.45 -10.24 7.63
N THR A 30 4.82 -9.29 6.78
CA THR A 30 6.05 -9.33 6.00
C THR A 30 7.07 -8.31 6.49
N THR A 31 8.36 -8.64 6.37
CA THR A 31 9.48 -7.75 6.66
C THR A 31 10.25 -7.43 5.38
N ARG A 32 9.61 -6.69 4.44
CA ARG A 32 10.16 -6.29 3.12
C ARG A 32 10.35 -7.44 2.10
N ASN A 33 9.72 -8.59 2.33
CA ASN A 33 9.86 -9.78 1.48
C ASN A 33 8.65 -10.01 0.54
N HIS A 34 7.85 -8.98 0.27
CA HIS A 34 6.64 -9.11 -0.55
C HIS A 34 6.90 -9.88 -1.86
N THR A 35 8.04 -9.67 -2.52
CA THR A 35 8.37 -10.31 -3.80
C THR A 35 8.52 -11.83 -3.68
N THR A 36 9.09 -12.32 -2.59
CA THR A 36 9.35 -13.75 -2.39
C THR A 36 8.19 -14.48 -1.72
N GLU A 37 7.32 -13.74 -1.00
CA GLU A 37 6.24 -14.32 -0.22
C GLU A 37 4.89 -14.33 -0.94
N LEU A 38 4.63 -13.34 -1.83
CA LEU A 38 3.29 -13.15 -2.42
C LEU A 38 2.84 -14.35 -3.26
N LEU A 39 3.62 -14.77 -4.25
CA LEU A 39 3.22 -15.86 -5.16
C LEU A 39 3.13 -17.21 -4.44
N PRO A 40 4.07 -17.63 -3.57
CA PRO A 40 3.91 -18.85 -2.80
C PRO A 40 2.65 -18.87 -1.93
N ASN A 41 2.32 -17.77 -1.26
CA ASN A 41 1.10 -17.66 -0.45
C ASN A 41 -0.17 -17.68 -1.29
N LEU A 42 -0.14 -17.08 -2.48
CA LEU A 42 -1.25 -17.15 -3.43
C LEU A 42 -1.48 -18.59 -3.90
N VAL A 43 -0.43 -19.30 -4.31
CA VAL A 43 -0.51 -20.71 -4.71
C VAL A 43 -1.04 -21.57 -3.56
N TYR A 44 -0.52 -21.36 -2.35
CA TYR A 44 -1.00 -22.05 -1.16
C TYR A 44 -2.51 -21.82 -0.94
N LEU A 45 -2.98 -20.58 -1.05
CA LEU A 45 -4.40 -20.25 -0.88
C LEU A 45 -5.28 -20.95 -1.93
N LEU A 46 -4.88 -20.98 -3.20
CA LEU A 46 -5.57 -21.70 -4.26
C LEU A 46 -5.67 -23.21 -3.97
N GLN A 47 -4.56 -23.81 -3.52
CA GLN A 47 -4.52 -25.24 -3.16
C GLN A 47 -5.46 -25.55 -1.99
N GLN A 48 -5.48 -24.71 -0.94
CA GLN A 48 -6.39 -24.89 0.19
C GLN A 48 -7.86 -24.75 -0.22
N ALA A 49 -8.15 -23.85 -1.14
CA ALA A 49 -9.48 -23.68 -1.71
C ALA A 49 -9.85 -24.75 -2.78
N ARG A 50 -8.90 -25.63 -3.15
CA ARG A 50 -9.03 -26.62 -4.24
C ARG A 50 -9.43 -25.98 -5.56
N LEU A 51 -8.85 -24.83 -5.87
CA LEU A 51 -9.09 -24.06 -7.08
C LEU A 51 -7.84 -24.05 -7.97
N GLU A 52 -8.06 -24.16 -9.25
CA GLU A 52 -7.02 -23.99 -10.27
C GLU A 52 -6.85 -22.49 -10.62
N PRO A 53 -5.66 -22.05 -11.02
CA PRO A 53 -5.44 -20.65 -11.43
C PRO A 53 -6.40 -20.18 -12.53
N GLY A 54 -6.78 -21.06 -13.44
CA GLY A 54 -7.74 -20.77 -14.52
C GLY A 54 -9.18 -20.52 -14.08
N SER A 55 -9.51 -20.76 -12.81
CA SER A 55 -10.84 -20.44 -12.24
C SER A 55 -10.99 -18.97 -11.85
N ILE A 56 -9.91 -18.19 -11.87
CA ILE A 56 -9.93 -16.77 -11.55
C ILE A 56 -10.42 -15.97 -12.76
N GLU A 57 -11.46 -15.18 -12.56
CA GLU A 57 -12.16 -14.40 -13.58
C GLU A 57 -11.95 -12.89 -13.44
N ALA A 58 -11.38 -12.43 -12.31
CA ALA A 58 -11.02 -11.03 -12.10
C ALA A 58 -9.94 -10.88 -11.03
N ILE A 59 -9.11 -9.85 -11.16
CA ILE A 59 -8.08 -9.48 -10.19
C ILE A 59 -8.44 -8.14 -9.56
N ILE A 60 -8.39 -8.09 -8.22
CA ILE A 60 -8.59 -6.87 -7.43
C ILE A 60 -7.30 -6.59 -6.68
N VAL A 61 -6.80 -5.36 -6.69
CA VAL A 61 -5.54 -5.02 -6.05
C VAL A 61 -5.61 -3.70 -5.28
N ALA A 62 -4.93 -3.64 -4.13
CA ALA A 62 -4.73 -2.39 -3.41
C ALA A 62 -3.82 -1.47 -4.22
N LYS A 63 -4.31 -0.28 -4.63
CA LYS A 63 -3.52 0.68 -5.40
C LYS A 63 -2.87 1.79 -4.58
N GLY A 64 -3.04 1.77 -3.25
CA GLY A 64 -2.46 2.77 -2.35
C GLY A 64 -3.49 3.77 -1.81
N PRO A 65 -3.04 4.68 -0.94
CA PRO A 65 -1.65 4.90 -0.52
C PRO A 65 -1.10 3.76 0.34
N GLY A 66 0.25 3.65 0.41
CA GLY A 66 0.91 2.59 1.17
C GLY A 66 2.41 2.50 0.92
N SER A 67 2.98 1.35 1.28
CA SER A 67 4.38 1.01 1.05
C SER A 67 4.75 1.11 -0.44
N PHE A 68 5.74 1.94 -0.77
CA PHE A 68 6.18 2.16 -2.14
C PHE A 68 6.57 0.85 -2.87
N ASN A 69 7.39 0.02 -2.22
CA ASN A 69 7.84 -1.24 -2.79
C ASN A 69 6.71 -2.29 -2.79
N GLY A 70 5.95 -2.36 -1.70
CA GLY A 70 4.83 -3.28 -1.60
C GLY A 70 3.80 -3.06 -2.70
N LEU A 71 3.32 -1.83 -2.89
CA LEU A 71 2.35 -1.48 -3.93
C LEU A 71 2.84 -1.87 -5.33
N ARG A 72 4.13 -1.66 -5.63
CA ARG A 72 4.69 -2.08 -6.91
C ARG A 72 4.65 -3.59 -7.11
N VAL A 73 5.00 -4.35 -6.08
CA VAL A 73 4.95 -5.82 -6.14
C VAL A 73 3.53 -6.29 -6.39
N GLY A 74 2.56 -5.83 -5.60
CA GLY A 74 1.16 -6.25 -5.74
C GLY A 74 0.57 -5.87 -7.11
N ILE A 75 0.73 -4.61 -7.52
CA ILE A 75 0.18 -4.13 -8.80
C ILE A 75 0.86 -4.82 -9.98
N SER A 76 2.19 -5.04 -9.96
CA SER A 76 2.88 -5.74 -11.04
C SER A 76 2.45 -7.19 -11.15
N THR A 77 2.27 -7.89 -10.01
CA THR A 77 1.74 -9.25 -9.98
C THR A 77 0.30 -9.29 -10.51
N ALA A 78 -0.55 -8.38 -10.05
CA ALA A 78 -1.94 -8.28 -10.50
C ALA A 78 -2.05 -8.03 -12.01
N LYS A 79 -1.25 -7.10 -12.55
CA LYS A 79 -1.15 -6.84 -13.99
C LYS A 79 -0.70 -8.06 -14.78
N GLY A 80 0.35 -8.73 -14.31
CA GLY A 80 0.87 -9.93 -14.96
C GLY A 80 -0.19 -11.03 -15.04
N LEU A 81 -0.87 -11.31 -13.92
CA LEU A 81 -1.93 -12.31 -13.88
C LEU A 81 -3.13 -11.94 -14.75
N ALA A 82 -3.61 -10.69 -14.65
CA ALA A 82 -4.75 -10.21 -15.43
C ALA A 82 -4.47 -10.26 -16.94
N SER A 83 -3.28 -9.82 -17.37
CA SER A 83 -2.88 -9.82 -18.78
C SER A 83 -2.67 -11.23 -19.32
N ALA A 84 -2.06 -12.12 -18.53
CA ALA A 84 -1.81 -13.51 -18.96
C ALA A 84 -3.12 -14.31 -19.15
N SER A 85 -4.13 -14.03 -18.32
CA SER A 85 -5.42 -14.71 -18.36
C SER A 85 -6.49 -13.95 -19.16
N ASN A 86 -6.19 -12.74 -19.63
CA ASN A 86 -7.13 -11.84 -20.31
C ASN A 86 -8.42 -11.59 -19.49
N ILE A 87 -8.27 -11.28 -18.20
CA ILE A 87 -9.37 -11.04 -17.25
C ILE A 87 -9.33 -9.62 -16.70
N PRO A 88 -10.46 -9.07 -16.21
CA PRO A 88 -10.55 -7.75 -15.64
C PRO A 88 -9.59 -7.53 -14.48
N LEU A 89 -9.02 -6.31 -14.40
CA LEU A 89 -8.20 -5.81 -13.30
C LEU A 89 -8.87 -4.59 -12.69
N LEU A 90 -8.89 -4.52 -11.35
CA LEU A 90 -9.42 -3.37 -10.64
C LEU A 90 -8.54 -2.98 -9.46
N GLY A 91 -8.15 -1.71 -9.40
CA GLY A 91 -7.43 -1.11 -8.27
C GLY A 91 -8.36 -0.45 -7.27
N ILE A 92 -8.26 -0.82 -6.02
CA ILE A 92 -9.03 -0.23 -4.91
C ILE A 92 -8.11 0.66 -4.07
N ASN A 93 -8.63 1.80 -3.62
CA ASN A 93 -7.93 2.68 -2.69
C ASN A 93 -7.73 1.98 -1.34
N THR A 94 -6.49 1.98 -0.83
CA THR A 94 -6.16 1.32 0.45
C THR A 94 -6.91 1.94 1.63
N LEU A 95 -7.05 3.27 1.67
CA LEU A 95 -7.79 3.94 2.73
C LEU A 95 -9.29 3.60 2.69
N GLU A 96 -9.85 3.41 1.50
CA GLU A 96 -11.22 2.94 1.31
C GLU A 96 -11.41 1.55 1.92
N ALA A 97 -10.50 0.64 1.60
CA ALA A 97 -10.52 -0.73 2.13
C ALA A 97 -10.32 -0.78 3.66
N GLU A 98 -9.53 0.13 4.23
CA GLU A 98 -9.37 0.26 5.68
C GLU A 98 -10.61 0.79 6.38
N ALA A 99 -11.36 1.69 5.76
CA ALA A 99 -12.56 2.27 6.34
C ALA A 99 -13.78 1.34 6.23
N TYR A 100 -13.86 0.56 5.17
CA TYR A 100 -15.05 -0.21 4.83
C TYR A 100 -15.56 -1.18 5.91
N PRO A 101 -14.71 -1.87 6.70
CA PRO A 101 -15.17 -2.75 7.79
C PRO A 101 -16.03 -2.04 8.84
N PHE A 102 -15.91 -0.73 8.95
CA PHE A 102 -16.64 0.09 9.92
C PHE A 102 -17.87 0.79 9.33
N ALA A 103 -18.19 0.52 8.06
CA ALA A 103 -19.31 1.14 7.35
C ALA A 103 -20.66 0.96 8.08
N PHE A 104 -20.84 -0.16 8.80
CA PHE A 104 -22.04 -0.47 9.57
C PHE A 104 -22.33 0.52 10.70
N THR A 105 -21.32 1.28 11.17
CA THR A 105 -21.48 2.24 12.27
C THR A 105 -22.26 3.49 11.87
N GLY A 106 -22.34 3.80 10.56
CA GLY A 106 -22.93 5.03 10.04
C GLY A 106 -22.18 6.32 10.41
N LEU A 107 -21.07 6.21 11.16
CA LEU A 107 -20.22 7.33 11.53
C LEU A 107 -19.36 7.80 10.34
N PRO A 108 -18.89 9.06 10.36
CA PRO A 108 -17.78 9.45 9.54
C PRO A 108 -16.52 8.63 9.88
N LEU A 109 -15.87 8.08 8.86
CA LEU A 109 -14.74 7.17 8.98
C LEU A 109 -13.48 7.85 8.43
N ARG A 110 -12.45 7.94 9.25
CA ARG A 110 -11.15 8.54 8.92
C ARG A 110 -10.05 7.48 8.97
N PRO A 111 -9.80 6.76 7.89
CA PRO A 111 -8.62 5.91 7.80
C PRO A 111 -7.36 6.76 7.84
N ILE A 112 -6.36 6.28 8.55
CA ILE A 112 -5.05 6.93 8.69
C ILE A 112 -3.96 5.97 8.30
N HIS A 113 -3.10 6.43 7.40
CA HIS A 113 -1.85 5.77 7.03
C HIS A 113 -0.68 6.73 7.24
N LYS A 114 0.38 6.28 7.93
CA LYS A 114 1.56 7.11 8.17
C LYS A 114 2.30 7.38 6.85
N ALA A 115 2.48 8.65 6.50
CA ALA A 115 3.03 9.06 5.20
C ALA A 115 4.39 9.80 5.32
N GLY A 116 5.09 9.66 6.43
CA GLY A 116 6.38 10.30 6.70
C GLY A 116 6.57 10.61 8.19
N ARG A 117 7.47 11.55 8.51
CA ARG A 117 7.79 11.84 9.91
C ARG A 117 6.64 12.54 10.67
N GLN A 118 5.92 13.44 10.02
CA GLN A 118 4.87 14.26 10.66
C GLN A 118 3.57 14.29 9.87
N GLU A 119 3.46 13.54 8.77
CA GLU A 119 2.31 13.55 7.91
C GLU A 119 1.63 12.19 7.86
N ILE A 120 0.36 12.27 7.67
CA ILE A 120 -0.55 11.15 7.48
C ILE A 120 -1.28 11.29 6.15
N ALA A 121 -1.53 10.18 5.50
CA ALA A 121 -2.50 10.05 4.44
C ALA A 121 -3.87 9.74 5.07
N THR A 122 -4.90 10.43 4.66
CA THR A 122 -6.26 10.22 5.15
C THR A 122 -7.29 10.58 4.09
N ALA A 123 -8.50 10.09 4.26
CA ALA A 123 -9.69 10.40 3.48
C ALA A 123 -10.90 10.45 4.43
N LEU A 124 -12.07 10.81 3.95
CA LEU A 124 -13.30 10.73 4.74
C LEU A 124 -14.33 9.90 3.99
N TYR A 125 -14.78 8.84 4.62
CA TYR A 125 -15.83 7.97 4.12
C TYR A 125 -17.01 7.93 5.07
N ARG A 126 -18.18 7.57 4.54
CA ARG A 126 -19.37 7.32 5.33
C ARG A 126 -20.33 6.40 4.57
N LYS A 127 -20.99 5.52 5.30
CA LYS A 127 -22.19 4.85 4.78
C LYS A 127 -23.43 5.58 5.31
N LYS A 128 -24.24 6.11 4.40
CA LYS A 128 -25.49 6.79 4.71
C LYS A 128 -26.57 6.28 3.76
N ASP A 129 -27.76 6.02 4.28
CA ASP A 129 -28.92 5.54 3.49
C ASP A 129 -28.58 4.32 2.59
N ASN A 130 -27.77 3.41 3.14
CA ASN A 130 -27.20 2.23 2.50
C ASN A 130 -26.19 2.51 1.36
N GLU A 131 -25.84 3.77 1.09
CA GLU A 131 -24.83 4.18 0.12
C GLU A 131 -23.47 4.41 0.77
N TRP A 132 -22.43 3.83 0.17
CA TRP A 132 -21.03 4.06 0.54
C TRP A 132 -20.48 5.26 -0.21
N GLN A 133 -20.04 6.29 0.51
CA GLN A 133 -19.64 7.57 -0.05
C GLN A 133 -18.24 7.98 0.40
N CYS A 134 -17.44 8.51 -0.52
CA CYS A 134 -16.23 9.24 -0.23
C CYS A 134 -16.58 10.73 -0.09
N LEU A 135 -16.54 11.26 1.14
CA LEU A 135 -16.89 12.64 1.44
C LEU A 135 -15.71 13.61 1.26
N GLU A 136 -14.48 13.13 1.52
CA GLU A 136 -13.25 13.85 1.24
C GLU A 136 -12.27 12.88 0.57
N ALA A 137 -11.75 13.25 -0.60
CA ALA A 137 -10.73 12.48 -1.29
C ALA A 137 -9.43 12.40 -0.46
N GLN A 138 -8.62 11.38 -0.74
CA GLN A 138 -7.35 11.19 -0.04
C GLN A 138 -6.43 12.40 -0.18
N ASN A 139 -5.82 12.78 0.94
CA ASN A 139 -4.86 13.87 1.00
C ASN A 139 -3.79 13.62 2.06
N LEU A 140 -2.70 14.39 1.97
CA LEU A 140 -1.67 14.46 3.00
C LEU A 140 -1.96 15.63 3.94
N THR A 141 -1.85 15.36 5.24
CA THR A 141 -2.04 16.38 6.28
C THR A 141 -1.24 16.00 7.53
N THR A 142 -1.20 16.90 8.52
CA THR A 142 -0.71 16.57 9.86
C THR A 142 -1.87 16.19 10.78
N VAL A 143 -1.60 15.41 11.81
CA VAL A 143 -2.61 15.04 12.82
C VAL A 143 -3.24 16.29 13.43
N LYS A 144 -2.41 17.28 13.78
CA LYS A 144 -2.87 18.57 14.33
C LYS A 144 -3.86 19.30 13.41
N ASN A 145 -3.57 19.35 12.12
CA ASN A 145 -4.47 20.00 11.15
C ASN A 145 -5.75 19.20 10.94
N LEU A 146 -5.65 17.86 10.94
CA LEU A 146 -6.82 16.98 10.87
C LEU A 146 -7.73 17.20 12.08
N CYS A 147 -7.20 17.14 13.30
CA CYS A 147 -7.94 17.28 14.54
C CYS A 147 -8.73 18.61 14.62
N ARG A 148 -8.18 19.71 14.12
CA ARG A 148 -8.87 21.01 14.07
C ARG A 148 -10.15 21.00 13.22
N ARG A 149 -10.26 20.06 12.27
CA ARG A 149 -11.42 19.93 11.37
C ARG A 149 -12.50 18.99 11.91
N ILE A 150 -12.21 18.24 12.98
CA ILE A 150 -13.15 17.28 13.56
C ILE A 150 -14.19 18.04 14.38
N LYS A 151 -15.43 18.08 13.89
CA LYS A 151 -16.56 18.77 14.55
C LYS A 151 -17.65 17.82 15.06
N GLN A 152 -17.57 16.54 14.71
CA GLN A 152 -18.56 15.53 15.07
C GLN A 152 -17.86 14.22 15.42
N LYS A 153 -18.60 13.31 16.08
CA LYS A 153 -18.08 11.95 16.34
C LYS A 153 -17.55 11.34 15.04
N THR A 154 -16.28 10.99 15.05
CA THR A 154 -15.57 10.44 13.90
C THR A 154 -14.79 9.21 14.34
N LEU A 155 -14.91 8.13 13.60
CA LEU A 155 -14.17 6.90 13.83
C LEU A 155 -12.89 6.92 13.03
N PHE A 156 -11.76 6.82 13.72
CA PHE A 156 -10.42 6.70 13.15
C PHE A 156 -10.05 5.22 13.06
N CYS A 157 -9.58 4.78 11.91
CA CYS A 157 -9.23 3.39 11.62
C CYS A 157 -7.94 3.30 10.79
N GLY A 158 -7.47 2.08 10.53
CA GLY A 158 -6.22 1.81 9.81
C GLY A 158 -5.07 1.46 10.74
N GLU A 159 -3.86 1.42 10.16
CA GLU A 159 -2.62 1.14 10.91
C GLU A 159 -2.12 2.40 11.61
N ILE A 160 -2.79 2.81 12.70
CA ILE A 160 -2.50 4.05 13.41
C ILE A 160 -1.42 3.81 14.46
N PRO A 161 -0.21 4.41 14.34
CA PRO A 161 0.83 4.33 15.36
C PRO A 161 0.41 4.95 16.70
N ALA A 162 0.99 4.44 17.80
CA ALA A 162 0.62 4.85 19.16
C ALA A 162 0.84 6.36 19.43
N ASP A 163 1.88 6.96 18.84
CA ASP A 163 2.14 8.40 18.90
C ASP A 163 0.99 9.21 18.28
N ILE A 164 0.47 8.76 17.14
CA ILE A 164 -0.66 9.39 16.45
C ILE A 164 -1.97 9.18 17.22
N ILE A 165 -2.19 7.99 17.78
CA ILE A 165 -3.36 7.73 18.64
C ILE A 165 -3.40 8.72 19.81
N SER A 166 -2.28 8.89 20.51
CA SER A 166 -2.18 9.82 21.65
C SER A 166 -2.47 11.27 21.23
N GLU A 167 -1.96 11.71 20.09
CA GLU A 167 -2.22 13.06 19.58
C GLU A 167 -3.70 13.25 19.19
N ILE A 168 -4.33 12.27 18.58
CA ILE A 168 -5.76 12.31 18.24
C ILE A 168 -6.60 12.39 19.53
N GLN A 169 -6.30 11.59 20.54
CA GLN A 169 -7.06 11.56 21.78
C GLN A 169 -6.98 12.88 22.58
N GLN A 170 -5.84 13.57 22.48
CA GLN A 170 -5.64 14.84 23.18
C GLN A 170 -6.35 16.04 22.52
N ASN A 171 -6.51 16.03 21.20
CA ASN A 171 -7.00 17.19 20.44
C ASN A 171 -8.52 17.23 20.21
N PRO A 172 -9.15 16.25 19.48
CA PRO A 172 -10.61 16.27 19.31
C PRO A 172 -11.36 15.73 20.52
N GLY A 173 -10.63 15.21 21.52
CA GLY A 173 -11.21 14.73 22.78
C GLY A 173 -12.32 13.70 22.54
N LYS A 174 -13.51 13.97 23.10
CA LYS A 174 -14.69 13.07 23.04
C LYS A 174 -15.26 12.84 21.63
N GLN A 175 -14.81 13.58 20.62
CA GLN A 175 -15.26 13.41 19.23
C GLN A 175 -14.51 12.28 18.48
N ALA A 176 -13.34 11.87 18.98
CA ALA A 176 -12.55 10.82 18.39
C ALA A 176 -12.91 9.43 18.96
N ILE A 177 -13.23 8.51 18.08
CA ILE A 177 -13.35 7.09 18.40
C ILE A 177 -12.22 6.39 17.65
N ILE A 178 -11.37 5.64 18.34
CA ILE A 178 -10.27 4.89 17.72
C ILE A 178 -10.70 3.43 17.60
N ALA A 179 -10.78 2.93 16.37
CA ALA A 179 -10.93 1.50 16.12
C ALA A 179 -9.57 0.83 16.23
N GLN A 180 -9.46 -0.14 17.14
CA GLN A 180 -8.23 -0.91 17.32
C GLN A 180 -8.29 -2.24 16.55
N GLY A 181 -7.21 -2.61 15.89
CA GLY A 181 -6.93 -4.01 15.54
C GLY A 181 -7.49 -4.55 14.23
N ASN A 182 -7.90 -3.74 13.24
CA ASN A 182 -8.60 -4.29 12.06
C ASN A 182 -7.86 -4.27 10.72
N SER A 183 -6.55 -4.07 10.70
CA SER A 183 -5.77 -4.17 9.45
C SER A 183 -5.82 -5.57 8.81
N LEU A 184 -6.11 -6.60 9.59
CA LEU A 184 -6.20 -8.00 9.14
C LEU A 184 -7.34 -8.26 8.15
N SER A 185 -8.37 -7.43 8.11
CA SER A 185 -9.54 -7.62 7.21
C SER A 185 -9.48 -6.80 5.92
N ARG A 186 -8.41 -6.02 5.69
CA ARG A 186 -8.32 -5.10 4.55
C ARG A 186 -8.44 -5.82 3.21
N VAL A 187 -7.80 -6.98 3.04
CA VAL A 187 -7.90 -7.76 1.79
C VAL A 187 -9.33 -8.25 1.54
N ASN A 188 -10.09 -8.57 2.59
CA ASN A 188 -11.49 -8.95 2.45
C ASN A 188 -12.34 -7.75 1.99
N SER A 189 -12.05 -6.57 2.52
CA SER A 189 -12.70 -5.33 2.06
C SER A 189 -12.39 -5.00 0.61
N LEU A 190 -11.15 -5.28 0.15
CA LEU A 190 -10.81 -5.15 -1.27
C LEU A 190 -11.70 -6.02 -2.14
N ALA A 191 -11.92 -7.28 -1.74
CA ALA A 191 -12.77 -8.22 -2.49
C ALA A 191 -14.22 -7.70 -2.60
N ILE A 192 -14.80 -7.27 -1.49
CA ILE A 192 -16.17 -6.76 -1.46
C ILE A 192 -16.32 -5.48 -2.29
N LEU A 193 -15.45 -4.49 -2.07
CA LEU A 193 -15.47 -3.23 -2.81
C LEU A 193 -15.16 -3.43 -4.31
N GLY A 194 -14.21 -4.32 -4.60
CA GLY A 194 -13.87 -4.67 -5.97
C GLY A 194 -15.04 -5.30 -6.71
N TRP A 195 -15.69 -6.28 -6.10
CA TRP A 195 -16.89 -6.88 -6.70
C TRP A 195 -17.99 -5.85 -6.95
N GLN A 196 -18.27 -4.95 -5.98
CA GLN A 196 -19.27 -3.90 -6.15
C GLN A 196 -19.00 -3.01 -7.36
N LYS A 197 -17.72 -2.73 -7.68
CA LYS A 197 -17.32 -1.95 -8.85
C LYS A 197 -17.34 -2.78 -10.13
N LEU A 198 -16.80 -4.01 -10.09
CA LEU A 198 -16.84 -4.93 -11.22
C LEU A 198 -18.27 -5.22 -11.68
N SER A 199 -19.22 -5.40 -10.74
CA SER A 199 -20.63 -5.63 -11.07
C SER A 199 -21.32 -4.44 -11.75
N ARG A 200 -20.72 -3.25 -11.70
CA ARG A 200 -21.15 -2.04 -12.43
C ARG A 200 -20.40 -1.87 -13.76
N GLY A 201 -19.54 -2.82 -14.13
CA GLY A 201 -18.72 -2.76 -15.34
C GLY A 201 -17.46 -1.90 -15.21
N GLU A 202 -17.10 -1.49 -13.98
CA GLU A 202 -15.86 -0.74 -13.75
C GLU A 202 -14.64 -1.68 -13.84
N GLN A 203 -13.59 -1.26 -14.51
CA GLN A 203 -12.30 -1.94 -14.57
C GLN A 203 -11.21 -0.93 -14.89
N ASP A 204 -9.98 -1.24 -14.45
CA ASP A 204 -8.79 -0.47 -14.78
C ASP A 204 -8.04 -1.14 -15.95
N ASP A 205 -7.40 -0.33 -16.79
CA ASP A 205 -6.53 -0.82 -17.83
C ASP A 205 -5.20 -1.33 -17.21
N PRO A 206 -4.81 -2.59 -17.42
CA PRO A 206 -3.56 -3.13 -16.91
C PRO A 206 -2.31 -2.36 -17.36
N VAL A 207 -2.35 -1.66 -18.49
CA VAL A 207 -1.21 -0.86 -18.97
C VAL A 207 -1.04 0.40 -18.13
N THR A 208 -2.13 1.10 -17.85
CA THR A 208 -2.11 2.43 -17.23
C THR A 208 -2.30 2.43 -15.72
N LEU A 209 -2.81 1.35 -15.11
CA LEU A 209 -2.95 1.27 -13.66
C LEU A 209 -1.59 1.49 -12.96
N GLN A 210 -1.52 2.45 -12.07
CA GLN A 210 -0.31 2.79 -11.31
C GLN A 210 -0.60 2.90 -9.82
N PRO A 211 0.43 2.71 -8.97
CA PRO A 211 0.29 3.00 -7.56
C PRO A 211 -0.10 4.46 -7.31
N LEU A 212 -1.02 4.67 -6.38
CA LEU A 212 -1.42 5.98 -5.93
C LEU A 212 -0.37 6.55 -4.98
N TYR A 213 0.56 7.34 -5.52
CA TYR A 213 1.55 8.05 -4.74
C TYR A 213 1.04 9.42 -4.33
N LEU A 214 0.85 9.65 -3.03
CA LEU A 214 0.50 10.97 -2.50
C LEU A 214 1.70 11.92 -2.44
N ARG A 215 2.91 11.39 -2.63
CA ARG A 215 4.15 12.14 -2.84
C ARG A 215 4.91 11.58 -4.03
N PRO A 216 5.56 12.44 -4.82
CA PRO A 216 6.52 11.96 -5.79
C PRO A 216 7.65 11.22 -5.07
N PRO A 217 8.23 10.17 -5.67
CA PRO A 217 9.35 9.46 -5.08
C PRO A 217 10.52 10.43 -4.87
N HIS A 218 11.20 10.33 -3.71
CA HIS A 218 12.44 11.05 -3.48
C HIS A 218 13.51 10.47 -4.40
N ILE A 219 13.76 11.13 -5.50
CA ILE A 219 14.89 10.79 -6.38
C ILE A 219 16.15 11.23 -5.64
N THR A 220 16.84 10.31 -4.99
CA THR A 220 18.19 10.53 -4.48
C THR A 220 19.08 10.72 -5.71
N ARG A 221 19.53 11.96 -5.98
CA ARG A 221 20.55 12.18 -7.03
C ARG A 221 21.76 11.33 -6.68
N PRO A 222 22.35 10.59 -7.63
CA PRO A 222 23.59 9.90 -7.38
C PRO A 222 24.59 10.92 -6.80
N ARG A 223 25.25 10.59 -5.69
CA ARG A 223 26.41 11.36 -5.27
C ARG A 223 27.41 11.27 -6.41
N ASP A 224 27.84 12.41 -6.95
CA ASP A 224 28.96 12.47 -7.88
C ASP A 224 30.14 11.77 -7.22
N ARG A 225 30.36 10.51 -7.59
CA ARG A 225 31.58 9.80 -7.29
C ARG A 225 32.59 10.30 -8.30
N THR A 226 33.23 11.46 -8.04
CA THR A 226 34.49 11.80 -8.66
C THR A 226 35.44 10.66 -8.29
N PRO A 227 35.96 9.89 -9.27
CA PRO A 227 36.95 8.87 -8.96
C PRO A 227 38.15 9.55 -8.32
N PRO A 228 38.80 8.97 -7.28
CA PRO A 228 39.99 9.55 -6.72
C PRO A 228 41.03 9.68 -7.82
N PHE A 229 41.54 10.90 -8.01
CA PHE A 229 42.61 11.18 -8.92
C PHE A 229 43.77 10.19 -8.65
N ILE A 230 44.05 9.31 -9.61
CA ILE A 230 45.24 8.49 -9.61
C ILE A 230 46.38 9.46 -9.96
N THR A 231 47.13 9.92 -8.96
CA THR A 231 48.39 10.62 -9.15
C THR A 231 49.38 9.65 -9.81
N PRO A 232 49.99 9.98 -10.96
CA PRO A 232 51.01 9.13 -11.56
C PRO A 232 52.20 9.01 -10.59
N ARG A 233 52.60 7.78 -10.25
CA ARG A 233 53.84 7.52 -9.50
C ARG A 233 55.00 8.14 -10.23
N GLY A 234 55.68 9.08 -9.55
CA GLY A 234 56.86 9.73 -10.05
C GLY A 234 57.93 8.73 -10.48
N THR A 235 58.44 8.92 -11.69
CA THR A 235 59.61 8.25 -12.24
C THR A 235 60.81 8.55 -11.36
N LYS A 236 61.41 7.51 -10.75
CA LYS A 236 62.72 7.60 -10.08
C LYS A 236 63.76 8.06 -11.12
N LYS A 237 64.37 9.24 -10.94
CA LYS A 237 65.61 9.65 -11.63
C LYS A 237 66.71 8.72 -11.19
N LEU A 238 67.29 7.99 -12.15
CA LEU A 238 68.54 7.29 -12.01
C LEU A 238 69.69 8.35 -11.90
N GLY A 239 70.31 8.39 -10.74
CA GLY A 239 71.48 9.24 -10.51
C GLY A 239 72.69 8.66 -11.22
N ASN A 240 73.28 9.47 -12.09
CA ASN A 240 74.64 9.22 -12.72
C ASN A 240 75.72 9.25 -11.64
N GLY A 241 76.31 8.11 -11.39
CA GLY A 241 77.57 8.00 -10.65
C GLY A 241 78.69 8.39 -11.52
N ASN A 242 79.38 9.46 -11.18
CA ASN A 242 80.64 9.81 -11.75
C ASN A 242 81.74 9.27 -10.86
N SER A 243 82.51 8.31 -11.39
CA SER A 243 83.79 7.85 -10.86
C SER A 243 84.85 8.93 -11.07
N GLN A 244 85.54 9.32 -10.03
CA GLN A 244 86.92 9.88 -10.17
C GLN A 244 87.88 9.12 -9.27
N ILE A 245 88.87 8.62 -9.95
CA ILE A 245 90.10 8.00 -9.48
C ILE A 245 90.99 9.05 -8.81
N ARG A 246 91.43 8.81 -7.60
CA ARG A 246 92.88 8.81 -7.17
C ARG A 246 92.94 8.27 -5.73
#